data_d67436973d465431bc19e7260bdbfe2b
#
_entry.id   d67436973d465431bc19e7260bdbfe2b
#
_cell.length_a   1.000
_cell.length_b   1.000
_cell.length_c   1.000
_cell.angle_alpha   90.00
_cell.angle_beta   90.00
_cell.angle_gamma   90.00
#
_symmetry.space_group_name_H-M   'P 1'
#
loop_
_entity.id
_entity.type
_entity.pdbx_description
1 polymer ?
#
loop_
_entity_poly.entity_id
_entity_poly.type
_entity_poly.pdbx_seq_one_letter_code
_entity_poly.pdbx_strand_id
1 'polypeptide(L)'
;MQIRRMRSTTAIAALLAMVPFTGLHAQPLHADDRAYFASAAAEQTARDALGRQLEALQHAAGIAPAERFQQAEAMEAQCLRHHSYLHLQAARNARDHRPAQALDQVMALCSRIARTGRAALREAPADAAWSAPYAFLRTRALKEAAAPANATLDEAVDALADPALDSFARLRGQILRTAEYPQVERDGRRWDTGRDRQALARHPDRMLREAGWKGYWQGLQSRREPMASVLLGLVQVNDAASRLQGDGPAPARGYQHMGLDASTVDATLLAIEHHAGDRRAYQDMLLRHAARSGIDAPQLWDTTVPDAGYTPPVLTLAQLRDKAADAMQHLGPAYVAELRALLDPANQRMDLATERGDRSQDAFSVSAPGVPAMLFVGVRSGDLESDVEIAHEAGHALHGEWMQRGHSSPLQRNGSPWLTEAFAIYNELRFRDQLYQQAQDPRAKAYYLKSLLDDMVMQLFTSSEEAQLEQSIYQGVANSTLGTADDLDSLTGQVLARFGQQPERYPQLRNSWIGKRLMYEDPNYLVNYLYAGLLAVQLYVQDQRDPEGFRERYLAVLGEGFDRAPNEQVAQLLGHTPDWPALVDADLQVFNQTAVQLQALYARIEAGQGT
;
A
#
# COMPACT_ATOMS: atom_id res chain seq x y z
N MET A 1 -61.07 35.30 -45.50
CA MET A 1 -59.83 35.06 -46.26
C MET A 1 -58.65 35.61 -45.48
N GLN A 2 -58.10 34.82 -44.59
CA GLN A 2 -56.93 35.21 -43.78
C GLN A 2 -55.98 33.99 -43.69
N ILE A 3 -54.81 34.17 -44.26
CA ILE A 3 -53.71 33.21 -44.25
C ILE A 3 -52.93 33.38 -42.94
N ARG A 4 -53.02 32.36 -42.06
CA ARG A 4 -52.18 32.29 -40.87
C ARG A 4 -50.82 31.66 -41.21
N ARG A 5 -49.76 32.42 -40.99
CA ARG A 5 -48.38 31.94 -41.01
C ARG A 5 -48.12 31.06 -39.80
N MET A 6 -47.79 29.78 -40.00
CA MET A 6 -47.19 28.92 -39.00
C MET A 6 -45.69 29.19 -38.94
N ARG A 7 -45.20 29.59 -37.78
CA ARG A 7 -43.77 29.64 -37.43
C ARG A 7 -43.36 28.22 -36.97
N SER A 8 -42.49 27.56 -37.73
CA SER A 8 -41.86 26.32 -37.32
C SER A 8 -40.71 26.66 -36.36
N THR A 9 -40.84 26.30 -35.10
CA THR A 9 -39.76 26.22 -34.15
C THR A 9 -39.07 24.88 -34.30
N THR A 10 -37.90 24.89 -34.93
CA THR A 10 -37.03 23.73 -35.03
C THR A 10 -36.35 23.58 -33.66
N ALA A 11 -36.80 22.59 -32.88
CA ALA A 11 -36.11 22.14 -31.69
C ALA A 11 -34.89 21.32 -32.15
N ILE A 12 -33.71 21.85 -31.96
CA ILE A 12 -32.47 21.08 -32.09
C ILE A 12 -32.37 20.19 -30.85
N ALA A 13 -32.80 18.95 -30.98
CA ALA A 13 -32.47 17.90 -30.04
C ALA A 13 -30.98 17.60 -30.21
N ALA A 14 -30.16 18.09 -29.28
CA ALA A 14 -28.78 17.61 -29.16
C ALA A 14 -28.83 16.13 -28.79
N LEU A 15 -28.63 15.25 -29.76
CA LEU A 15 -28.26 13.87 -29.52
C LEU A 15 -26.86 13.93 -28.83
N LEU A 16 -26.84 13.81 -27.51
CA LEU A 16 -25.67 13.34 -26.80
C LEU A 16 -25.44 11.90 -27.27
N ALA A 17 -24.56 11.77 -28.26
CA ALA A 17 -24.02 10.48 -28.62
C ALA A 17 -23.33 9.94 -27.35
N MET A 18 -23.92 8.92 -26.72
CA MET A 18 -23.22 8.06 -25.79
C MET A 18 -22.05 7.47 -26.57
N VAL A 19 -20.87 8.07 -26.39
CA VAL A 19 -19.61 7.43 -26.78
C VAL A 19 -19.54 6.17 -25.93
N PRO A 20 -19.49 4.98 -26.52
CA PRO A 20 -19.29 3.78 -25.73
C PRO A 20 -17.95 3.94 -25.01
N PHE A 21 -17.96 3.79 -23.69
CA PHE A 21 -16.77 3.73 -22.88
C PHE A 21 -15.92 2.53 -23.33
N THR A 22 -15.01 2.78 -24.26
CA THR A 22 -13.95 1.84 -24.64
C THR A 22 -12.70 2.15 -23.83
N GLY A 23 -12.86 2.15 -22.50
CA GLY A 23 -11.74 2.21 -21.57
C GLY A 23 -11.08 0.83 -21.41
N LEU A 24 -10.00 0.78 -20.68
CA LEU A 24 -9.04 -0.32 -20.45
C LEU A 24 -9.65 -1.73 -20.33
N HIS A 25 -10.96 -1.89 -20.07
CA HIS A 25 -11.52 -3.11 -19.49
C HIS A 25 -12.87 -3.52 -20.11
N ALA A 26 -12.91 -3.67 -21.40
CA ALA A 26 -14.08 -4.29 -22.06
C ALA A 26 -14.23 -5.78 -21.69
N GLN A 27 -13.15 -6.47 -21.32
CA GLN A 27 -13.15 -7.85 -20.83
C GLN A 27 -12.15 -8.02 -19.68
N PRO A 28 -12.49 -8.81 -18.63
CA PRO A 28 -11.56 -9.17 -17.57
C PRO A 28 -10.35 -9.90 -18.16
N LEU A 29 -9.15 -9.54 -17.69
CA LEU A 29 -7.95 -10.32 -17.94
C LEU A 29 -7.76 -11.29 -16.77
N HIS A 30 -7.34 -12.52 -17.08
CA HIS A 30 -7.02 -13.51 -16.07
C HIS A 30 -5.59 -13.97 -16.26
N ALA A 31 -4.83 -13.95 -15.16
CA ALA A 31 -3.50 -14.52 -15.12
C ALA A 31 -3.56 -16.04 -15.28
N ASP A 32 -2.62 -16.63 -16.03
CA ASP A 32 -2.51 -18.09 -16.18
C ASP A 32 -1.77 -18.70 -14.99
N ASP A 33 -2.48 -18.98 -13.93
CA ASP A 33 -1.96 -19.57 -12.70
C ASP A 33 -1.54 -21.04 -12.83
N ARG A 34 -1.78 -21.68 -13.99
CA ARG A 34 -1.26 -23.02 -14.28
C ARG A 34 0.26 -23.07 -14.32
N ALA A 35 0.92 -21.90 -14.46
CA ALA A 35 2.35 -21.78 -14.26
C ALA A 35 2.78 -22.16 -12.83
N TYR A 36 1.91 -21.91 -11.82
CA TYR A 36 2.12 -22.34 -10.44
C TYR A 36 1.70 -23.81 -10.24
N PHE A 37 0.43 -24.13 -10.48
CA PHE A 37 -0.10 -25.50 -10.40
C PHE A 37 -1.16 -25.73 -11.48
N ALA A 38 -1.12 -26.89 -12.10
CA ALA A 38 -2.04 -27.25 -13.19
C ALA A 38 -3.53 -27.26 -12.76
N SER A 39 -3.79 -27.45 -11.46
CA SER A 39 -5.13 -27.42 -10.86
C SER A 39 -5.07 -27.36 -9.34
N ALA A 40 -6.20 -27.03 -8.68
CA ALA A 40 -6.32 -27.07 -7.22
C ALA A 40 -6.03 -28.47 -6.63
N ALA A 41 -6.42 -29.54 -7.33
CA ALA A 41 -6.10 -30.91 -6.92
C ALA A 41 -4.59 -31.21 -6.99
N ALA A 42 -3.90 -30.70 -8.01
CA ALA A 42 -2.46 -30.82 -8.13
C ALA A 42 -1.74 -30.04 -7.02
N GLU A 43 -2.21 -28.84 -6.70
CA GLU A 43 -1.71 -28.04 -5.57
C GLU A 43 -1.85 -28.80 -4.25
N GLN A 44 -3.05 -29.30 -3.94
CA GLN A 44 -3.30 -30.03 -2.70
C GLN A 44 -2.40 -31.26 -2.56
N THR A 45 -2.26 -32.04 -3.64
CA THR A 45 -1.39 -33.22 -3.65
C THR A 45 0.08 -32.85 -3.35
N ALA A 46 0.55 -31.75 -3.96
CA ALA A 46 1.91 -31.26 -3.74
C ALA A 46 2.09 -30.71 -2.32
N ARG A 47 1.12 -29.99 -1.78
CA ARG A 47 1.12 -29.46 -0.40
C ARG A 47 1.17 -30.59 0.63
N ASP A 48 0.36 -31.63 0.46
CA ASP A 48 0.40 -32.82 1.32
C ASP A 48 1.76 -33.52 1.26
N ALA A 49 2.38 -33.58 0.08
CA ALA A 49 3.72 -34.13 -0.07
C ALA A 49 4.79 -33.27 0.63
N LEU A 50 4.70 -31.94 0.52
CA LEU A 50 5.58 -31.00 1.20
C LEU A 50 5.47 -31.14 2.74
N GLY A 51 4.27 -31.30 3.27
CA GLY A 51 4.03 -31.56 4.70
C GLY A 51 4.74 -32.83 5.17
N ARG A 52 4.58 -33.95 4.43
CA ARG A 52 5.29 -35.21 4.74
C ARG A 52 6.82 -35.10 4.64
N GLN A 53 7.33 -34.33 3.67
CA GLN A 53 8.78 -34.09 3.54
C GLN A 53 9.31 -33.33 4.75
N LEU A 54 8.59 -32.30 5.22
CA LEU A 54 8.98 -31.56 6.41
C LEU A 54 8.97 -32.44 7.67
N GLU A 55 7.94 -33.26 7.87
CA GLU A 55 7.88 -34.21 8.98
C GLU A 55 9.05 -35.21 8.94
N ALA A 56 9.34 -35.75 7.78
CA ALA A 56 10.49 -36.63 7.60
C ALA A 56 11.82 -35.94 7.96
N LEU A 57 12.00 -34.69 7.53
CA LEU A 57 13.19 -33.90 7.86
C LEU A 57 13.32 -33.59 9.34
N GLN A 58 12.21 -33.27 10.01
CA GLN A 58 12.19 -32.96 11.44
C GLN A 58 12.48 -34.17 12.33
N HIS A 59 12.13 -35.38 11.88
CA HIS A 59 12.34 -36.62 12.61
C HIS A 59 13.64 -37.38 12.22
N ALA A 60 14.33 -36.94 11.17
CA ALA A 60 15.54 -37.58 10.71
C ALA A 60 16.71 -37.32 11.67
N ALA A 61 17.25 -38.39 12.22
CA ALA A 61 18.44 -38.30 13.08
C ALA A 61 19.73 -38.23 12.25
N GLY A 62 20.69 -37.43 12.72
CA GLY A 62 22.04 -37.40 12.16
C GLY A 62 22.24 -36.64 10.84
N ILE A 63 21.24 -35.93 10.35
CA ILE A 63 21.41 -35.05 9.17
C ILE A 63 22.31 -33.87 9.55
N ALA A 64 23.34 -33.63 8.74
CA ALA A 64 24.23 -32.48 8.93
C ALA A 64 23.48 -31.13 8.81
N PRO A 65 23.85 -30.10 9.60
CA PRO A 65 23.18 -28.79 9.54
C PRO A 65 23.12 -28.20 8.13
N ALA A 66 24.18 -28.32 7.34
CA ALA A 66 24.22 -27.85 5.94
C ALA A 66 23.17 -28.53 5.06
N GLU A 67 23.04 -29.83 5.16
CA GLU A 67 22.06 -30.60 4.38
C GLU A 67 20.62 -30.27 4.83
N ARG A 68 20.39 -30.18 6.14
CA ARG A 68 19.09 -29.80 6.69
C ARG A 68 18.68 -28.40 6.23
N PHE A 69 19.62 -27.45 6.18
CA PHE A 69 19.39 -26.11 5.67
C PHE A 69 19.03 -26.13 4.18
N GLN A 70 19.79 -26.83 3.35
CA GLN A 70 19.51 -26.96 1.92
C GLN A 70 18.13 -27.58 1.63
N GLN A 71 17.74 -28.59 2.40
CA GLN A 71 16.40 -29.18 2.27
C GLN A 71 15.30 -28.20 2.70
N ALA A 72 15.50 -27.44 3.79
CA ALA A 72 14.57 -26.41 4.20
C ALA A 72 14.45 -25.29 3.16
N GLU A 73 15.55 -24.85 2.57
CA GLU A 73 15.57 -23.85 1.50
C GLU A 73 14.80 -24.30 0.26
N ALA A 74 15.00 -25.56 -0.17
CA ALA A 74 14.26 -26.14 -1.29
C ALA A 74 12.76 -26.28 -1.00
N MET A 75 12.39 -26.58 0.24
CA MET A 75 10.98 -26.59 0.67
C MET A 75 10.38 -25.19 0.73
N GLU A 76 11.15 -24.18 1.14
CA GLU A 76 10.68 -22.78 1.17
C GLU A 76 10.33 -22.28 -0.24
N ALA A 77 11.13 -22.65 -1.27
CA ALA A 77 10.79 -22.33 -2.65
C ALA A 77 9.43 -22.94 -3.06
N GLN A 78 9.13 -24.17 -2.64
CA GLN A 78 7.82 -24.78 -2.89
C GLN A 78 6.72 -24.06 -2.09
N CYS A 79 7.00 -23.71 -0.85
CA CYS A 79 6.06 -23.00 0.02
C CYS A 79 5.62 -21.65 -0.57
N LEU A 80 6.56 -20.85 -1.07
CA LEU A 80 6.28 -19.59 -1.78
C LEU A 80 5.40 -19.82 -3.02
N ARG A 81 5.59 -20.92 -3.71
CA ARG A 81 4.77 -21.29 -4.87
C ARG A 81 3.33 -21.62 -4.49
N HIS A 82 3.13 -22.40 -3.41
CA HIS A 82 1.81 -22.69 -2.86
C HIS A 82 1.10 -21.40 -2.37
N HIS A 83 1.82 -20.56 -1.63
CA HIS A 83 1.32 -19.29 -1.14
C HIS A 83 0.81 -18.43 -2.29
N SER A 84 1.63 -18.21 -3.32
CA SER A 84 1.29 -17.39 -4.49
C SER A 84 0.04 -17.88 -5.21
N TYR A 85 -0.05 -19.17 -5.45
CA TYR A 85 -1.22 -19.80 -6.10
C TYR A 85 -2.50 -19.61 -5.29
N LEU A 86 -2.46 -19.97 -4.00
CA LEU A 86 -3.63 -19.93 -3.14
C LEU A 86 -4.10 -18.51 -2.85
N HIS A 87 -3.18 -17.56 -2.76
CA HIS A 87 -3.51 -16.14 -2.62
C HIS A 87 -4.30 -15.64 -3.84
N LEU A 88 -3.84 -15.94 -5.07
CA LEU A 88 -4.59 -15.63 -6.29
C LEU A 88 -5.98 -16.27 -6.30
N GLN A 89 -6.09 -17.56 -5.92
CA GLN A 89 -7.38 -18.25 -5.89
C GLN A 89 -8.35 -17.65 -4.87
N ALA A 90 -7.87 -17.34 -3.66
CA ALA A 90 -8.67 -16.72 -2.61
C ALA A 90 -9.16 -15.32 -3.02
N ALA A 91 -8.30 -14.53 -3.65
CA ALA A 91 -8.64 -13.19 -4.09
C ALA A 91 -9.64 -13.16 -5.27
N ARG A 92 -9.59 -14.14 -6.18
CA ARG A 92 -10.53 -14.23 -7.32
C ARG A 92 -11.97 -14.48 -6.89
N ASN A 93 -12.17 -15.21 -5.78
CA ASN A 93 -13.51 -15.52 -5.28
C ASN A 93 -13.52 -15.62 -3.74
N ALA A 94 -13.75 -14.49 -3.09
CA ALA A 94 -13.83 -14.40 -1.63
C ALA A 94 -15.05 -15.15 -1.01
N ARG A 95 -15.99 -15.63 -1.81
CA ARG A 95 -17.09 -16.50 -1.34
C ARG A 95 -16.69 -17.96 -1.21
N ASP A 96 -15.66 -18.38 -1.94
CA ASP A 96 -15.09 -19.72 -1.78
C ASP A 96 -14.00 -19.68 -0.71
N HIS A 97 -14.32 -20.10 0.49
CA HIS A 97 -13.39 -20.09 1.62
C HIS A 97 -12.31 -21.19 1.57
N ARG A 98 -12.40 -22.16 0.63
CA ARG A 98 -11.44 -23.26 0.55
C ARG A 98 -10.01 -22.81 0.23
N PRO A 99 -9.77 -21.90 -0.75
CA PRO A 99 -8.42 -21.40 -1.00
C PRO A 99 -7.85 -20.62 0.19
N ALA A 100 -8.66 -19.80 0.89
CA ALA A 100 -8.21 -19.07 2.07
C ALA A 100 -7.80 -20.02 3.21
N GLN A 101 -8.62 -21.04 3.50
CA GLN A 101 -8.27 -22.07 4.50
C GLN A 101 -7.01 -22.85 4.14
N ALA A 102 -6.81 -23.15 2.84
CA ALA A 102 -5.60 -23.79 2.35
C ALA A 102 -4.37 -22.87 2.49
N LEU A 103 -4.56 -21.56 2.26
CA LEU A 103 -3.52 -20.53 2.45
C LEU A 103 -3.05 -20.47 3.90
N ASP A 104 -3.97 -20.48 4.87
CA ASP A 104 -3.63 -20.54 6.31
C ASP A 104 -2.78 -21.77 6.65
N GLN A 105 -3.14 -22.94 6.10
CA GLN A 105 -2.35 -24.17 6.27
C GLN A 105 -0.95 -24.04 5.67
N VAL A 106 -0.83 -23.43 4.48
CA VAL A 106 0.46 -23.17 3.83
C VAL A 106 1.30 -22.21 4.66
N MET A 107 0.74 -21.12 5.17
CA MET A 107 1.47 -20.17 6.01
C MET A 107 2.04 -20.84 7.27
N ALA A 108 1.26 -21.69 7.93
CA ALA A 108 1.75 -22.49 9.06
C ALA A 108 2.88 -23.46 8.65
N LEU A 109 2.77 -24.07 7.47
CA LEU A 109 3.80 -24.97 6.92
C LEU A 109 5.10 -24.20 6.59
N CYS A 110 5.01 -23.05 5.92
CA CYS A 110 6.13 -22.16 5.61
C CYS A 110 6.85 -21.72 6.90
N SER A 111 6.11 -21.33 7.93
CA SER A 111 6.68 -20.94 9.22
C SER A 111 7.47 -22.08 9.87
N ARG A 112 6.99 -23.33 9.76
CA ARG A 112 7.72 -24.51 10.26
C ARG A 112 8.98 -24.78 9.44
N ILE A 113 8.94 -24.62 8.12
CA ILE A 113 10.08 -24.79 7.21
C ILE A 113 11.15 -23.74 7.55
N ALA A 114 10.77 -22.47 7.63
CA ALA A 114 11.68 -21.37 7.98
C ALA A 114 12.33 -21.58 9.36
N ARG A 115 11.58 -22.04 10.36
CA ARG A 115 12.14 -22.41 11.68
C ARG A 115 13.17 -23.54 11.58
N THR A 116 12.90 -24.56 10.75
CA THR A 116 13.85 -25.66 10.52
C THR A 116 15.14 -25.17 9.89
N GLY A 117 15.07 -24.27 8.90
CA GLY A 117 16.24 -23.63 8.30
C GLY A 117 17.03 -22.79 9.29
N ARG A 118 16.35 -21.95 10.10
CA ARG A 118 17.00 -21.15 11.17
C ARG A 118 17.66 -22.02 12.23
N ALA A 119 17.04 -23.13 12.62
CA ALA A 119 17.65 -24.08 13.56
C ALA A 119 18.97 -24.65 12.99
N ALA A 120 18.99 -25.04 11.73
CA ALA A 120 20.20 -25.51 11.07
C ALA A 120 21.31 -24.44 11.03
N LEU A 121 20.97 -23.16 10.77
CA LEU A 121 21.93 -22.05 10.81
C LEU A 121 22.51 -21.81 12.22
N ARG A 122 21.72 -21.98 13.27
CA ARG A 122 22.24 -21.87 14.65
C ARG A 122 23.26 -22.95 15.00
N GLU A 123 23.03 -24.15 14.50
CA GLU A 123 23.93 -25.30 14.71
C GLU A 123 25.18 -25.26 13.83
N ALA A 124 25.23 -24.38 12.82
CA ALA A 124 26.38 -24.26 11.95
C ALA A 124 27.63 -23.83 12.71
N PRO A 125 28.80 -24.44 12.50
CA PRO A 125 30.07 -23.93 13.01
C PRO A 125 30.30 -22.48 12.60
N ALA A 126 31.00 -21.70 13.43
CA ALA A 126 31.21 -20.28 13.19
C ALA A 126 31.97 -19.98 11.88
N ASP A 127 32.83 -20.89 11.48
CA ASP A 127 33.68 -20.85 10.28
C ASP A 127 33.12 -21.66 9.10
N ALA A 128 31.89 -22.13 9.21
CA ALA A 128 31.29 -22.95 8.14
C ALA A 128 31.05 -22.11 6.88
N ALA A 129 31.82 -22.35 5.84
CA ALA A 129 31.77 -21.61 4.57
C ALA A 129 30.38 -21.59 3.92
N TRP A 130 29.57 -22.65 4.08
CA TRP A 130 28.22 -22.73 3.53
C TRP A 130 27.25 -21.75 4.16
N SER A 131 27.48 -21.34 5.43
CA SER A 131 26.61 -20.40 6.14
C SER A 131 26.96 -18.92 5.91
N ALA A 132 28.11 -18.64 5.29
CA ALA A 132 28.58 -17.28 5.06
C ALA A 132 27.58 -16.42 4.24
N PRO A 133 26.93 -16.89 3.16
CA PRO A 133 25.93 -16.11 2.43
C PRO A 133 24.67 -15.81 3.26
N TYR A 134 24.47 -16.48 4.38
CA TYR A 134 23.31 -16.36 5.26
C TYR A 134 23.65 -15.70 6.59
N ALA A 135 24.75 -14.94 6.66
CA ALA A 135 25.27 -14.35 7.91
C ALA A 135 24.22 -13.49 8.65
N PHE A 136 23.44 -12.71 7.93
CA PHE A 136 22.35 -11.90 8.51
C PHE A 136 21.23 -12.78 9.07
N LEU A 137 20.75 -13.75 8.30
CA LEU A 137 19.71 -14.69 8.75
C LEU A 137 20.18 -15.50 9.97
N ARG A 138 21.45 -15.91 9.98
CA ARG A 138 22.08 -16.59 11.12
C ARG A 138 22.14 -15.71 12.35
N THR A 139 22.55 -14.45 12.19
CA THR A 139 22.62 -13.47 13.30
C THR A 139 21.25 -13.29 13.93
N ARG A 140 20.21 -13.15 13.12
CA ARG A 140 18.81 -13.08 13.59
C ARG A 140 18.41 -14.34 14.34
N ALA A 141 18.68 -15.51 13.76
CA ALA A 141 18.35 -16.80 14.38
C ALA A 141 19.06 -17.01 15.73
N LEU A 142 20.31 -16.54 15.87
CA LEU A 142 21.05 -16.59 17.14
C LEU A 142 20.47 -15.60 18.16
N LYS A 143 20.10 -14.39 17.72
CA LYS A 143 19.46 -13.39 18.60
C LYS A 143 18.10 -13.87 19.11
N GLU A 144 17.29 -14.44 18.23
CA GLU A 144 15.99 -15.05 18.60
C GLU A 144 16.17 -16.17 19.63
N ALA A 145 17.22 -17.01 19.49
CA ALA A 145 17.49 -18.08 20.44
C ALA A 145 18.08 -17.62 21.77
N ALA A 146 18.75 -16.47 21.82
CA ALA A 146 19.32 -15.90 23.03
C ALA A 146 18.32 -15.08 23.86
N ALA A 147 17.18 -14.70 23.27
CA ALA A 147 16.08 -14.08 24.00
C ALA A 147 15.61 -15.04 25.10
N PRO A 148 15.35 -14.56 26.32
CA PRO A 148 14.82 -15.38 27.42
C PRO A 148 13.39 -15.78 27.09
N ALA A 149 13.24 -16.79 26.23
CA ALA A 149 11.95 -17.29 25.82
C ALA A 149 11.45 -18.30 26.86
N ASN A 150 10.32 -18.02 27.46
CA ASN A 150 9.51 -19.07 28.06
C ASN A 150 8.59 -19.60 26.95
N ALA A 151 9.10 -20.50 26.11
CA ALA A 151 8.37 -21.02 24.94
C ALA A 151 6.94 -21.47 25.27
N THR A 152 6.71 -22.01 26.48
CA THR A 152 5.37 -22.40 26.93
C THR A 152 4.49 -21.18 27.20
N LEU A 153 5.05 -20.09 27.73
CA LEU A 153 4.31 -18.84 27.94
C LEU A 153 3.99 -18.17 26.61
N ASP A 154 4.98 -18.09 25.71
CA ASP A 154 4.80 -17.45 24.41
C ASP A 154 3.73 -18.19 23.58
N GLU A 155 3.79 -19.53 23.52
CA GLU A 155 2.76 -20.35 22.88
C GLU A 155 1.37 -20.17 23.53
N ALA A 156 1.29 -20.03 24.84
CA ALA A 156 0.03 -19.80 25.53
C ALA A 156 -0.53 -18.40 25.29
N VAL A 157 0.34 -17.38 25.25
CA VAL A 157 -0.04 -16.00 24.95
C VAL A 157 -0.53 -15.89 23.51
N ASP A 158 0.20 -16.44 22.53
CA ASP A 158 -0.19 -16.44 21.13
C ASP A 158 -1.52 -17.19 20.91
N ALA A 159 -1.69 -18.35 21.54
CA ALA A 159 -2.93 -19.14 21.46
C ALA A 159 -4.17 -18.40 21.99
N LEU A 160 -3.99 -17.42 22.89
CA LEU A 160 -5.08 -16.60 23.43
C LEU A 160 -5.22 -15.27 22.67
N ALA A 161 -4.12 -14.61 22.36
CA ALA A 161 -4.11 -13.27 21.76
C ALA A 161 -4.49 -13.30 20.27
N ASP A 162 -3.92 -14.19 19.48
CA ASP A 162 -4.15 -14.23 18.03
C ASP A 162 -5.64 -14.41 17.67
N PRO A 163 -6.38 -15.38 18.23
CA PRO A 163 -7.81 -15.50 17.95
C PRO A 163 -8.64 -14.30 18.40
N ALA A 164 -8.21 -13.61 19.48
CA ALA A 164 -8.88 -12.41 19.97
C ALA A 164 -8.65 -11.23 19.01
N LEU A 165 -7.40 -11.00 18.58
CA LEU A 165 -7.05 -9.96 17.62
C LEU A 165 -7.77 -10.17 16.28
N ASP A 166 -7.76 -11.40 15.76
CA ASP A 166 -8.54 -11.78 14.57
C ASP A 166 -10.05 -11.51 14.74
N SER A 167 -10.57 -11.73 15.94
CA SER A 167 -11.98 -11.47 16.22
C SER A 167 -12.29 -9.99 16.20
N PHE A 168 -11.42 -9.13 16.73
CA PHE A 168 -11.57 -7.67 16.64
C PHE A 168 -11.51 -7.18 15.19
N ALA A 169 -10.59 -7.69 14.38
CA ALA A 169 -10.50 -7.36 12.94
C ALA A 169 -11.80 -7.74 12.21
N ARG A 170 -12.32 -8.95 12.45
CA ARG A 170 -13.61 -9.38 11.87
C ARG A 170 -14.79 -8.54 12.35
N LEU A 171 -14.84 -8.20 13.65
CA LEU A 171 -15.89 -7.35 14.24
C LEU A 171 -15.93 -5.97 13.61
N ARG A 172 -14.75 -5.34 13.38
CA ARG A 172 -14.67 -4.08 12.64
C ARG A 172 -15.41 -4.18 11.30
N GLY A 173 -15.06 -5.18 10.49
CA GLY A 173 -15.69 -5.38 9.19
C GLY A 173 -17.20 -5.61 9.28
N GLN A 174 -17.67 -6.35 10.29
CA GLN A 174 -19.10 -6.60 10.54
C GLN A 174 -19.84 -5.31 10.94
N ILE A 175 -19.26 -4.51 11.85
CA ILE A 175 -19.85 -3.27 12.33
C ILE A 175 -19.94 -2.24 11.18
N LEU A 176 -18.88 -2.06 10.39
CA LEU A 176 -18.87 -1.09 9.29
C LEU A 176 -19.81 -1.49 8.14
N ARG A 177 -20.06 -2.77 7.90
CA ARG A 177 -21.11 -3.21 6.96
C ARG A 177 -22.52 -2.79 7.37
N THR A 178 -22.75 -2.53 8.64
CA THR A 178 -24.05 -2.04 9.15
C THR A 178 -24.08 -0.53 9.34
N ALA A 179 -23.03 0.18 8.92
CA ALA A 179 -23.00 1.64 9.00
C ALA A 179 -24.06 2.26 8.08
N GLU A 180 -24.68 3.32 8.58
CA GLU A 180 -25.79 3.96 7.89
C GLU A 180 -25.27 5.14 7.05
N TYR A 181 -24.86 4.81 5.82
CA TYR A 181 -24.41 5.81 4.87
C TYR A 181 -25.62 6.45 4.17
N PRO A 182 -25.74 7.80 4.20
CA PRO A 182 -26.80 8.51 3.47
C PRO A 182 -26.76 8.20 1.97
N GLN A 183 -27.96 8.15 1.39
CA GLN A 183 -28.12 8.07 -0.05
C GLN A 183 -28.36 9.48 -0.62
N VAL A 184 -27.75 9.77 -1.77
CA VAL A 184 -27.93 11.03 -2.49
C VAL A 184 -28.48 10.73 -3.87
N GLU A 185 -29.58 11.39 -4.24
CA GLU A 185 -30.17 11.28 -5.59
C GLU A 185 -29.86 12.55 -6.38
N ARG A 186 -29.29 12.37 -7.57
CA ARG A 186 -28.93 13.45 -8.48
C ARG A 186 -29.02 12.98 -9.93
N ASP A 187 -29.70 13.75 -10.77
CA ASP A 187 -29.86 13.46 -12.21
C ASP A 187 -30.40 12.05 -12.49
N GLY A 188 -31.35 11.59 -11.68
CA GLY A 188 -31.96 10.24 -11.80
C GLY A 188 -31.07 9.08 -11.35
N ARG A 189 -29.87 9.36 -10.82
CA ARG A 189 -28.98 8.36 -10.23
C ARG A 189 -28.94 8.46 -8.71
N ARG A 190 -29.00 7.31 -8.08
CA ARG A 190 -28.83 7.16 -6.62
C ARG A 190 -27.41 6.75 -6.29
N TRP A 191 -26.78 7.51 -5.39
CA TRP A 191 -25.42 7.32 -4.92
C TRP A 191 -25.42 6.94 -3.44
N ASP A 192 -24.60 5.96 -3.09
CA ASP A 192 -24.33 5.59 -1.70
C ASP A 192 -23.03 6.26 -1.24
N THR A 193 -23.10 7.10 -0.19
CA THR A 193 -21.95 7.91 0.24
C THR A 193 -20.81 7.09 0.87
N GLY A 194 -21.06 5.84 1.25
CA GLY A 194 -20.03 4.90 1.69
C GLY A 194 -19.42 4.14 0.51
N ARG A 195 -20.26 3.41 -0.24
CA ARG A 195 -19.82 2.58 -1.36
C ARG A 195 -19.25 3.39 -2.52
N ASP A 196 -19.90 4.50 -2.89
CA ASP A 196 -19.51 5.31 -4.04
C ASP A 196 -18.58 6.47 -3.64
N ARG A 197 -17.96 6.43 -2.45
CA ARG A 197 -17.16 7.49 -1.84
C ARG A 197 -16.10 8.07 -2.79
N GLN A 198 -15.33 7.21 -3.45
CA GLN A 198 -14.22 7.66 -4.29
C GLN A 198 -14.73 8.34 -5.56
N ALA A 199 -15.77 7.79 -6.19
CA ALA A 199 -16.41 8.39 -7.34
C ALA A 199 -17.07 9.75 -6.99
N LEU A 200 -17.68 9.85 -5.81
CA LEU A 200 -18.24 11.09 -5.31
C LEU A 200 -17.16 12.14 -5.02
N ALA A 201 -16.03 11.76 -4.42
CA ALA A 201 -14.94 12.68 -4.12
C ALA A 201 -14.33 13.34 -5.37
N ARG A 202 -14.34 12.64 -6.50
CA ARG A 202 -13.80 13.11 -7.79
C ARG A 202 -14.89 13.60 -8.76
N HIS A 203 -16.16 13.66 -8.31
CA HIS A 203 -17.26 14.02 -9.18
C HIS A 203 -17.17 15.50 -9.62
N PRO A 204 -17.40 15.86 -10.89
CA PRO A 204 -17.39 17.25 -11.34
C PRO A 204 -18.45 18.12 -10.64
N ASP A 205 -19.63 17.56 -10.33
CA ASP A 205 -20.66 18.26 -9.56
C ASP A 205 -20.23 18.40 -8.09
N ARG A 206 -19.99 19.65 -7.67
CA ARG A 206 -19.60 20.02 -6.31
C ARG A 206 -20.59 19.54 -5.24
N MET A 207 -21.90 19.58 -5.54
CA MET A 207 -22.92 19.13 -4.57
C MET A 207 -22.77 17.65 -4.24
N LEU A 208 -22.38 16.83 -5.22
CA LEU A 208 -22.10 15.41 -5.01
C LEU A 208 -20.81 15.19 -4.23
N ARG A 209 -19.75 15.99 -4.47
CA ARG A 209 -18.52 15.93 -3.66
C ARG A 209 -18.80 16.27 -2.19
N GLU A 210 -19.52 17.36 -1.95
CA GLU A 210 -19.93 17.78 -0.60
C GLU A 210 -20.77 16.73 0.11
N ALA A 211 -21.82 16.22 -0.58
CA ALA A 211 -22.72 15.22 -0.04
C ALA A 211 -21.97 13.90 0.24
N GLY A 212 -21.10 13.47 -0.67
CA GLY A 212 -20.26 12.30 -0.50
C GLY A 212 -19.34 12.42 0.72
N TRP A 213 -18.67 13.57 0.86
CA TRP A 213 -17.80 13.84 1.99
C TRP A 213 -18.56 13.83 3.32
N LYS A 214 -19.62 14.63 3.44
CA LYS A 214 -20.43 14.71 4.67
C LYS A 214 -21.08 13.36 5.00
N GLY A 215 -21.68 12.69 4.01
CA GLY A 215 -22.35 11.41 4.20
C GLY A 215 -21.41 10.28 4.62
N TYR A 216 -20.20 10.25 4.10
CA TYR A 216 -19.19 9.30 4.53
C TYR A 216 -18.86 9.43 6.03
N TRP A 217 -18.59 10.65 6.49
CA TRP A 217 -18.30 10.89 7.91
C TRP A 217 -19.51 10.59 8.81
N GLN A 218 -20.73 10.94 8.35
CA GLN A 218 -21.95 10.58 9.08
C GLN A 218 -22.11 9.06 9.21
N GLY A 219 -21.82 8.30 8.16
CA GLY A 219 -21.86 6.86 8.18
C GLY A 219 -20.87 6.26 9.19
N LEU A 220 -19.62 6.73 9.21
CA LEU A 220 -18.64 6.31 10.21
C LEU A 220 -19.11 6.64 11.63
N GLN A 221 -19.60 7.86 11.86
CA GLN A 221 -20.08 8.30 13.16
C GLN A 221 -21.25 7.45 13.68
N SER A 222 -22.08 6.88 12.79
CA SER A 222 -23.18 5.99 13.17
C SER A 222 -22.73 4.72 13.90
N ARG A 223 -21.44 4.38 13.84
CA ARG A 223 -20.84 3.18 14.49
C ARG A 223 -19.70 3.53 15.46
N ARG A 224 -19.60 4.78 15.87
CA ARG A 224 -18.54 5.32 16.71
C ARG A 224 -18.31 4.53 18.01
N GLU A 225 -19.35 4.30 18.79
CA GLU A 225 -19.25 3.64 20.10
C GLU A 225 -18.80 2.15 20.01
N PRO A 226 -19.43 1.31 19.17
CA PRO A 226 -18.95 -0.06 19.04
C PRO A 226 -17.54 -0.14 18.43
N MET A 227 -17.18 0.79 17.54
CA MET A 227 -15.82 0.83 16.97
C MET A 227 -14.78 1.23 18.01
N ALA A 228 -15.09 2.15 18.95
CA ALA A 228 -14.22 2.48 20.06
C ALA A 228 -13.96 1.26 20.96
N SER A 229 -15.01 0.51 21.28
CA SER A 229 -14.88 -0.72 22.09
C SER A 229 -13.99 -1.75 21.41
N VAL A 230 -14.11 -1.90 20.08
CA VAL A 230 -13.26 -2.82 19.30
C VAL A 230 -11.80 -2.37 19.32
N LEU A 231 -11.52 -1.10 19.03
CA LEU A 231 -10.15 -0.58 18.98
C LEU A 231 -9.45 -0.65 20.33
N LEU A 232 -10.12 -0.17 21.38
CA LEU A 232 -9.56 -0.17 22.74
C LEU A 232 -9.31 -1.60 23.24
N GLY A 233 -10.24 -2.54 22.98
CA GLY A 233 -10.07 -3.95 23.32
C GLY A 233 -8.90 -4.60 22.57
N LEU A 234 -8.77 -4.33 21.27
CA LEU A 234 -7.66 -4.80 20.45
C LEU A 234 -6.32 -4.30 21.02
N VAL A 235 -6.20 -2.99 21.27
CA VAL A 235 -4.99 -2.37 21.80
C VAL A 235 -4.60 -2.97 23.15
N GLN A 236 -5.57 -3.17 24.06
CA GLN A 236 -5.33 -3.80 25.37
C GLN A 236 -4.78 -5.21 25.24
N VAL A 237 -5.38 -6.04 24.37
CA VAL A 237 -4.91 -7.42 24.17
C VAL A 237 -3.53 -7.47 23.55
N ASN A 238 -3.30 -6.66 22.49
CA ASN A 238 -2.02 -6.65 21.79
C ASN A 238 -0.86 -6.15 22.67
N ASP A 239 -1.07 -5.06 23.42
CA ASP A 239 -0.03 -4.52 24.33
C ASP A 239 0.23 -5.47 25.51
N ALA A 240 -0.81 -6.08 26.08
CA ALA A 240 -0.66 -7.06 27.16
C ALA A 240 0.11 -8.30 26.68
N ALA A 241 -0.19 -8.82 25.48
CA ALA A 241 0.52 -9.95 24.89
C ALA A 241 2.00 -9.63 24.69
N SER A 242 2.32 -8.49 24.08
CA SER A 242 3.70 -8.03 23.84
C SER A 242 4.51 -7.91 25.14
N ARG A 243 3.91 -7.33 26.19
CA ARG A 243 4.57 -7.18 27.51
C ARG A 243 4.77 -8.52 28.23
N LEU A 244 3.81 -9.44 28.15
CA LEU A 244 3.92 -10.78 28.76
C LEU A 244 5.04 -11.60 28.09
N GLN A 245 5.25 -11.43 26.80
CA GLN A 245 6.36 -12.05 26.05
C GLN A 245 7.71 -11.38 26.29
N GLY A 246 7.75 -10.25 27.03
CA GLY A 246 8.98 -9.55 27.36
C GLY A 246 9.47 -8.54 26.30
N ASP A 247 8.68 -8.33 25.24
CA ASP A 247 9.02 -7.44 24.12
C ASP A 247 8.75 -5.95 24.43
N GLY A 248 8.19 -5.63 25.58
CA GLY A 248 7.80 -4.27 25.96
C GLY A 248 6.50 -3.82 25.30
N PRO A 249 6.32 -2.50 25.04
CA PRO A 249 5.10 -2.00 24.39
C PRO A 249 4.94 -2.53 22.98
N ALA A 250 3.69 -2.87 22.58
CA ALA A 250 3.40 -3.43 21.26
C ALA A 250 3.92 -2.56 20.07
N PRO A 251 3.86 -1.21 20.08
CA PRO A 251 4.45 -0.42 19.00
C PRO A 251 5.97 -0.63 18.85
N ALA A 252 6.72 -0.67 19.97
CA ALA A 252 8.18 -0.90 19.92
C ALA A 252 8.51 -2.28 19.35
N ARG A 253 7.74 -3.31 19.72
CA ARG A 253 7.85 -4.66 19.13
C ARG A 253 7.58 -4.63 17.61
N GLY A 254 6.51 -3.98 17.18
CA GLY A 254 6.16 -3.84 15.77
C GLY A 254 7.30 -3.18 14.98
N TYR A 255 7.87 -2.10 15.50
CA TYR A 255 8.99 -1.41 14.86
C TYR A 255 10.25 -2.29 14.76
N GLN A 256 10.57 -3.04 15.81
CA GLN A 256 11.71 -3.98 15.79
C GLN A 256 11.54 -5.09 14.74
N HIS A 257 10.31 -5.58 14.54
CA HIS A 257 10.02 -6.55 13.47
C HIS A 257 10.29 -5.98 12.08
N MET A 258 10.11 -4.68 11.90
CA MET A 258 10.42 -3.97 10.65
C MET A 258 11.91 -3.55 10.55
N GLY A 259 12.74 -3.85 11.56
CA GLY A 259 14.13 -3.43 11.62
C GLY A 259 14.34 -1.96 11.97
N LEU A 260 13.34 -1.34 12.64
CA LEU A 260 13.36 0.04 13.13
C LEU A 260 13.48 0.06 14.65
N ASP A 261 14.06 1.10 15.21
CA ASP A 261 14.01 1.35 16.64
C ASP A 261 13.03 2.47 16.98
N ALA A 262 12.41 2.39 18.18
CA ALA A 262 11.35 3.32 18.57
C ALA A 262 11.85 4.77 18.66
N SER A 263 13.09 5.00 19.07
CA SER A 263 13.63 6.36 19.19
C SER A 263 13.85 7.02 17.83
N THR A 264 14.25 6.24 16.82
CA THR A 264 14.35 6.71 15.44
C THR A 264 12.97 7.01 14.88
N VAL A 265 11.95 6.16 15.15
CA VAL A 265 10.56 6.41 14.73
C VAL A 265 10.04 7.70 15.36
N ASP A 266 10.21 7.90 16.67
CA ASP A 266 9.78 9.11 17.37
C ASP A 266 10.44 10.37 16.78
N ALA A 267 11.76 10.33 16.53
CA ALA A 267 12.48 11.44 15.93
C ALA A 267 12.01 11.76 14.50
N THR A 268 11.71 10.73 13.71
CA THR A 268 11.20 10.88 12.33
C THR A 268 9.80 11.50 12.34
N LEU A 269 8.90 11.02 13.20
CA LEU A 269 7.55 11.57 13.34
C LEU A 269 7.57 13.04 13.77
N LEU A 270 8.49 13.38 14.72
CA LEU A 270 8.67 14.76 15.17
C LEU A 270 9.20 15.66 14.04
N ALA A 271 10.11 15.15 13.20
CA ALA A 271 10.61 15.91 12.05
C ALA A 271 9.47 16.23 11.05
N ILE A 272 8.60 15.25 10.74
CA ILE A 272 7.41 15.52 9.89
C ILE A 272 6.47 16.54 10.55
N GLU A 273 6.24 16.45 11.84
CA GLU A 273 5.39 17.40 12.57
C GLU A 273 5.87 18.84 12.44
N HIS A 274 7.20 19.07 12.47
CA HIS A 274 7.78 20.39 12.25
C HIS A 274 7.41 21.00 10.88
N HIS A 275 7.12 20.17 9.90
CA HIS A 275 6.69 20.54 8.55
C HIS A 275 5.17 20.59 8.36
N ALA A 276 4.38 20.55 9.42
CA ALA A 276 2.91 20.66 9.35
C ALA A 276 2.41 21.89 8.58
N GLY A 277 3.20 22.98 8.60
CA GLY A 277 2.94 24.20 7.86
C GLY A 277 2.96 24.01 6.34
N ASP A 278 3.81 23.13 5.81
CA ASP A 278 3.95 22.86 4.39
C ASP A 278 2.69 22.17 3.84
N ARG A 279 2.18 21.16 4.55
CA ARG A 279 0.90 20.51 4.23
C ARG A 279 -0.25 21.52 4.19
N ARG A 280 -0.33 22.40 5.18
CA ARG A 280 -1.37 23.44 5.25
C ARG A 280 -1.24 24.42 4.09
N ALA A 281 -0.03 24.87 3.78
CA ALA A 281 0.23 25.78 2.66
C ALA A 281 -0.20 25.17 1.31
N TYR A 282 0.05 23.87 1.12
CA TYR A 282 -0.41 23.13 -0.05
C TYR A 282 -1.93 23.07 -0.14
N GLN A 283 -2.63 22.68 0.94
CA GLN A 283 -4.09 22.69 0.97
C GLN A 283 -4.69 24.08 0.68
N ASP A 284 -4.12 25.12 1.29
CA ASP A 284 -4.56 26.51 1.05
C ASP A 284 -4.31 26.95 -0.39
N MET A 285 -3.23 26.48 -1.03
CA MET A 285 -2.98 26.72 -2.46
C MET A 285 -4.08 26.11 -3.32
N LEU A 286 -4.45 24.84 -3.08
CA LEU A 286 -5.55 24.18 -3.80
C LEU A 286 -6.89 24.90 -3.62
N LEU A 287 -7.21 25.32 -2.40
CA LEU A 287 -8.44 26.08 -2.12
C LEU A 287 -8.43 27.45 -2.82
N ARG A 288 -7.30 28.16 -2.83
CA ARG A 288 -7.17 29.42 -3.58
C ARG A 288 -7.37 29.23 -5.08
N HIS A 289 -6.78 28.18 -5.66
CA HIS A 289 -6.99 27.86 -7.08
C HIS A 289 -8.45 27.51 -7.37
N ALA A 290 -9.09 26.69 -6.54
CA ALA A 290 -10.51 26.36 -6.67
C ALA A 290 -11.41 27.61 -6.63
N ALA A 291 -11.12 28.58 -5.74
CA ALA A 291 -11.83 29.86 -5.70
C ALA A 291 -11.68 30.65 -6.99
N ARG A 292 -10.46 30.75 -7.54
CA ARG A 292 -10.18 31.46 -8.80
C ARG A 292 -10.76 30.75 -10.01
N SER A 293 -10.94 29.43 -9.94
CA SER A 293 -11.62 28.62 -10.94
C SER A 293 -13.16 28.71 -10.86
N GLY A 294 -13.71 29.57 -9.99
CA GLY A 294 -15.14 29.87 -9.92
C GLY A 294 -15.90 29.06 -8.87
N ILE A 295 -15.23 28.34 -7.97
CA ILE A 295 -15.87 27.67 -6.83
C ILE A 295 -16.02 28.69 -5.70
N ASP A 296 -17.26 29.08 -5.41
CA ASP A 296 -17.54 29.98 -4.30
C ASP A 296 -17.28 29.30 -2.95
N ALA A 297 -16.56 29.99 -2.04
CA ALA A 297 -16.20 29.52 -0.70
C ALA A 297 -15.73 28.04 -0.69
N PRO A 298 -14.63 27.69 -1.38
CA PRO A 298 -14.20 26.31 -1.52
C PRO A 298 -13.86 25.67 -0.17
N GLN A 299 -14.12 24.39 -0.08
CA GLN A 299 -13.95 23.59 1.12
C GLN A 299 -13.02 22.39 0.85
N LEU A 300 -12.69 21.62 1.88
CA LEU A 300 -11.77 20.49 1.78
C LEU A 300 -12.16 19.48 0.68
N TRP A 301 -13.46 19.24 0.47
CA TRP A 301 -13.95 18.36 -0.61
C TRP A 301 -13.78 18.93 -2.02
N ASP A 302 -13.39 20.20 -2.15
CA ASP A 302 -13.09 20.81 -3.45
C ASP A 302 -11.62 20.68 -3.84
N THR A 303 -10.73 20.29 -2.91
CA THR A 303 -9.29 20.12 -3.20
C THR A 303 -8.98 18.94 -4.10
N THR A 304 -9.87 17.94 -4.16
CA THR A 304 -9.70 16.77 -5.05
C THR A 304 -9.90 17.16 -6.53
N VAL A 305 -10.82 18.10 -6.81
CA VAL A 305 -11.10 18.61 -8.16
C VAL A 305 -11.05 20.15 -8.12
N PRO A 306 -9.85 20.73 -7.96
CA PRO A 306 -9.71 22.19 -7.87
C PRO A 306 -9.88 22.90 -9.23
N ASP A 307 -9.74 22.17 -10.34
CA ASP A 307 -10.02 22.62 -11.70
C ASP A 307 -11.03 21.67 -12.38
N ALA A 308 -12.30 22.03 -12.37
CA ALA A 308 -13.37 21.27 -13.02
C ALA A 308 -13.34 21.34 -14.56
N GLY A 309 -12.46 22.19 -15.13
CA GLY A 309 -12.34 22.35 -16.58
C GLY A 309 -11.49 21.31 -17.28
N TYR A 310 -10.86 20.38 -16.55
CA TYR A 310 -10.03 19.31 -17.12
C TYR A 310 -10.57 17.93 -16.73
N THR A 311 -10.64 17.06 -17.74
CA THR A 311 -10.94 15.63 -17.55
C THR A 311 -9.76 14.83 -18.09
N PRO A 312 -9.08 14.04 -17.27
CA PRO A 312 -7.94 13.25 -17.72
C PRO A 312 -8.39 12.19 -18.74
N PRO A 313 -7.54 11.90 -19.74
CA PRO A 313 -7.82 10.80 -20.66
C PRO A 313 -7.76 9.46 -19.93
N VAL A 314 -8.62 8.54 -20.32
CA VAL A 314 -8.55 7.14 -19.91
C VAL A 314 -7.46 6.46 -20.73
N LEU A 315 -6.45 5.87 -20.07
CA LEU A 315 -5.40 5.14 -20.75
C LEU A 315 -5.90 3.76 -21.19
N THR A 316 -5.52 3.34 -22.39
CA THR A 316 -5.61 1.93 -22.77
C THR A 316 -4.47 1.16 -22.10
N LEU A 317 -4.61 -0.14 -21.91
CA LEU A 317 -3.55 -0.97 -21.32
C LEU A 317 -2.22 -0.88 -22.10
N ALA A 318 -2.28 -0.76 -23.43
CA ALA A 318 -1.10 -0.54 -24.24
C ALA A 318 -0.43 0.81 -23.93
N GLN A 319 -1.23 1.87 -23.78
CA GLN A 319 -0.70 3.20 -23.40
C GLN A 319 -0.12 3.18 -21.97
N LEU A 320 -0.80 2.52 -21.02
CA LEU A 320 -0.28 2.35 -19.66
C LEU A 320 1.07 1.61 -19.68
N ARG A 321 1.14 0.45 -20.36
CA ARG A 321 2.37 -0.31 -20.52
C ARG A 321 3.51 0.54 -21.09
N ASP A 322 3.24 1.28 -22.17
CA ASP A 322 4.26 2.08 -22.85
C ASP A 322 4.70 3.24 -21.96
N LYS A 323 3.78 3.94 -21.28
CA LYS A 323 4.12 5.02 -20.35
C LYS A 323 4.87 4.53 -19.11
N ALA A 324 4.49 3.39 -18.54
CA ALA A 324 5.23 2.76 -17.43
C ALA A 324 6.66 2.36 -17.88
N ALA A 325 6.78 1.78 -19.05
CA ALA A 325 8.08 1.42 -19.62
C ALA A 325 8.96 2.65 -19.89
N ASP A 326 8.38 3.73 -20.41
CA ASP A 326 9.08 5.01 -20.63
C ASP A 326 9.53 5.63 -19.31
N ALA A 327 8.72 5.56 -18.25
CA ALA A 327 9.06 6.04 -16.91
C ALA A 327 10.31 5.35 -16.34
N MET A 328 10.54 4.10 -16.71
CA MET A 328 11.63 3.26 -16.18
C MET A 328 12.81 3.06 -17.15
N GLN A 329 12.87 3.83 -18.25
CA GLN A 329 13.94 3.66 -19.27
C GLN A 329 15.35 3.76 -18.69
N HIS A 330 15.57 4.62 -17.71
CA HIS A 330 16.86 4.82 -17.04
C HIS A 330 17.37 3.57 -16.29
N LEU A 331 16.47 2.65 -15.90
CA LEU A 331 16.84 1.35 -15.29
C LEU A 331 17.39 0.33 -16.32
N GLY A 332 17.38 0.69 -17.59
CA GLY A 332 18.02 -0.06 -18.65
C GLY A 332 17.14 -1.11 -19.33
N PRO A 333 17.62 -1.67 -20.46
CA PRO A 333 16.79 -2.45 -21.38
C PRO A 333 16.25 -3.74 -20.78
N ALA A 334 16.96 -4.37 -19.84
CA ALA A 334 16.51 -5.61 -19.21
C ALA A 334 15.30 -5.38 -18.30
N TYR A 335 15.30 -4.27 -17.54
CA TYR A 335 14.18 -3.89 -16.67
C TYR A 335 12.96 -3.53 -17.50
N VAL A 336 13.14 -2.69 -18.51
CA VAL A 336 12.07 -2.25 -19.42
C VAL A 336 11.46 -3.42 -20.19
N ALA A 337 12.26 -4.37 -20.67
CA ALA A 337 11.77 -5.55 -21.37
C ALA A 337 10.90 -6.43 -20.46
N GLU A 338 11.31 -6.64 -19.19
CA GLU A 338 10.54 -7.40 -18.21
C GLU A 338 9.23 -6.71 -17.83
N LEU A 339 9.27 -5.37 -17.61
CA LEU A 339 8.07 -4.58 -17.34
C LEU A 339 7.08 -4.66 -18.50
N ARG A 340 7.55 -4.53 -19.76
CA ARG A 340 6.70 -4.70 -20.95
C ARG A 340 6.13 -6.11 -21.04
N ALA A 341 6.91 -7.13 -20.72
CA ALA A 341 6.45 -8.51 -20.73
C ALA A 341 5.41 -8.79 -19.63
N LEU A 342 5.58 -8.21 -18.45
CA LEU A 342 4.62 -8.29 -17.34
C LEU A 342 3.27 -7.65 -17.72
N LEU A 343 3.30 -6.47 -18.33
CA LEU A 343 2.11 -5.70 -18.72
C LEU A 343 1.59 -6.02 -20.14
N ASP A 344 2.08 -7.07 -20.78
CA ASP A 344 1.55 -7.56 -22.05
C ASP A 344 0.45 -8.60 -21.79
N PRO A 345 -0.82 -8.34 -22.21
CA PRO A 345 -1.91 -9.29 -22.05
C PRO A 345 -1.66 -10.67 -22.65
N ALA A 346 -0.84 -10.74 -23.72
CA ALA A 346 -0.50 -12.00 -24.37
C ALA A 346 0.26 -12.98 -23.46
N ASN A 347 0.97 -12.45 -22.47
CA ASN A 347 1.74 -13.26 -21.50
C ASN A 347 0.89 -13.76 -20.32
N GLN A 348 -0.37 -13.34 -20.21
CA GLN A 348 -1.32 -13.78 -19.18
C GLN A 348 -0.77 -13.70 -17.74
N ARG A 349 -0.04 -12.61 -17.44
CA ARG A 349 0.55 -12.36 -16.11
C ARG A 349 -0.26 -11.35 -15.28
N MET A 350 -1.39 -10.88 -15.79
CA MET A 350 -2.25 -9.91 -15.13
C MET A 350 -3.64 -10.48 -14.89
N ASP A 351 -4.14 -10.31 -13.68
CA ASP A 351 -5.51 -10.58 -13.29
C ASP A 351 -6.21 -9.25 -13.00
N LEU A 352 -6.75 -8.63 -14.04
CA LEU A 352 -7.39 -7.33 -14.01
C LEU A 352 -8.89 -7.47 -14.26
N ALA A 353 -9.70 -7.02 -13.32
CA ALA A 353 -11.15 -7.00 -13.50
C ALA A 353 -11.77 -5.82 -12.76
N THR A 354 -12.93 -5.36 -13.22
CA THR A 354 -13.76 -4.42 -12.48
C THR A 354 -14.20 -5.05 -11.16
N GLU A 355 -14.22 -4.25 -10.10
CA GLU A 355 -14.64 -4.70 -8.77
C GLU A 355 -16.00 -5.39 -8.83
N ARG A 356 -16.06 -6.63 -8.37
CA ARG A 356 -17.29 -7.41 -8.17
C ARG A 356 -17.38 -7.80 -6.70
N GLY A 357 -18.58 -7.98 -6.19
CA GLY A 357 -18.81 -8.30 -4.78
C GLY A 357 -18.28 -9.65 -4.29
N ASP A 358 -17.74 -10.49 -5.17
CA ASP A 358 -17.13 -11.79 -4.90
C ASP A 358 -15.62 -11.83 -5.10
N ARG A 359 -15.02 -10.74 -5.61
CA ARG A 359 -13.59 -10.57 -5.82
C ARG A 359 -12.98 -9.71 -4.69
N SER A 360 -11.74 -10.00 -4.26
CA SER A 360 -11.01 -9.11 -3.35
C SER A 360 -10.88 -7.71 -3.96
N GLN A 361 -10.93 -6.70 -3.12
CA GLN A 361 -10.67 -5.31 -3.49
C GLN A 361 -9.20 -4.92 -3.30
N ASP A 362 -8.38 -5.84 -2.78
CA ASP A 362 -6.96 -5.63 -2.62
C ASP A 362 -6.27 -5.71 -3.99
N ALA A 363 -5.20 -4.94 -4.15
CA ALA A 363 -4.22 -5.13 -5.21
C ALA A 363 -2.98 -5.79 -4.61
N PHE A 364 -2.34 -6.67 -5.37
CA PHE A 364 -1.11 -7.31 -4.96
C PHE A 364 -0.40 -7.97 -6.14
N SER A 365 0.88 -8.25 -5.97
CA SER A 365 1.63 -9.13 -6.84
C SER A 365 1.99 -10.44 -6.14
N VAL A 366 2.21 -11.49 -6.92
CA VAL A 366 2.72 -12.77 -6.44
C VAL A 366 3.94 -13.17 -7.24
N SER A 367 4.94 -13.73 -6.55
CA SER A 367 6.14 -14.27 -7.18
C SER A 367 6.65 -15.49 -6.41
N ALA A 368 7.21 -16.47 -7.13
CA ALA A 368 7.84 -17.61 -6.51
C ALA A 368 9.05 -18.06 -7.35
N PRO A 369 10.07 -18.69 -6.74
CA PRO A 369 11.23 -19.18 -7.48
C PRO A 369 10.84 -20.09 -8.65
N GLY A 370 11.37 -19.77 -9.84
CA GLY A 370 11.13 -20.55 -11.07
C GLY A 370 9.77 -20.35 -11.71
N VAL A 371 8.96 -19.39 -11.26
CA VAL A 371 7.65 -19.06 -11.84
C VAL A 371 7.59 -17.55 -12.10
N PRO A 372 7.06 -17.09 -13.25
CA PRO A 372 6.89 -15.65 -13.52
C PRO A 372 5.98 -14.99 -12.49
N ALA A 373 6.34 -13.78 -12.08
CA ALA A 373 5.48 -12.95 -11.22
C ALA A 373 4.17 -12.57 -11.92
N MET A 374 3.09 -12.41 -11.15
CA MET A 374 1.76 -12.04 -11.65
C MET A 374 1.15 -10.93 -10.82
N LEU A 375 0.31 -10.11 -11.45
CA LEU A 375 -0.44 -9.03 -10.83
C LEU A 375 -1.90 -9.42 -10.63
N PHE A 376 -2.48 -8.95 -9.54
CA PHE A 376 -3.91 -8.98 -9.26
C PHE A 376 -4.36 -7.57 -8.86
N VAL A 377 -5.25 -6.94 -9.64
CA VAL A 377 -5.73 -5.58 -9.38
C VAL A 377 -7.22 -5.46 -9.69
N GLY A 378 -7.97 -4.86 -8.78
CA GLY A 378 -9.33 -4.37 -9.03
C GLY A 378 -9.28 -3.05 -9.80
N VAL A 379 -9.84 -3.01 -11.00
CA VAL A 379 -9.69 -1.85 -11.89
C VAL A 379 -10.96 -1.02 -11.93
N ARG A 380 -10.80 0.30 -11.79
CA ARG A 380 -11.88 1.29 -12.00
C ARG A 380 -11.70 1.96 -13.35
N SER A 381 -12.69 1.85 -14.22
CA SER A 381 -12.64 2.48 -15.53
C SER A 381 -12.49 4.01 -15.41
N GLY A 382 -11.51 4.58 -16.10
CA GLY A 382 -11.28 6.02 -16.18
C GLY A 382 -10.66 6.64 -14.93
N ASP A 383 -10.07 5.85 -14.06
CA ASP A 383 -9.45 6.29 -12.82
C ASP A 383 -7.92 6.17 -12.91
N LEU A 384 -7.23 7.32 -12.85
CA LEU A 384 -5.75 7.36 -12.84
C LEU A 384 -5.16 6.52 -11.71
N GLU A 385 -5.85 6.43 -10.56
CA GLU A 385 -5.34 5.66 -9.42
C GLU A 385 -5.28 4.16 -9.72
N SER A 386 -6.20 3.62 -10.54
CA SER A 386 -6.08 2.22 -10.98
C SER A 386 -4.88 2.00 -11.91
N ASP A 387 -4.53 2.99 -12.75
CA ASP A 387 -3.33 2.92 -13.59
C ASP A 387 -2.07 2.97 -12.74
N VAL A 388 -2.06 3.81 -11.71
CA VAL A 388 -0.96 3.93 -10.74
C VAL A 388 -0.83 2.68 -9.89
N GLU A 389 -1.94 2.09 -9.44
CA GLU A 389 -1.97 0.84 -8.68
C GLU A 389 -1.36 -0.33 -9.48
N ILE A 390 -1.62 -0.38 -10.81
CA ILE A 390 -0.95 -1.35 -11.69
C ILE A 390 0.56 -1.08 -11.77
N ALA A 391 0.99 0.19 -11.81
CA ALA A 391 2.42 0.53 -11.81
C ALA A 391 3.09 0.19 -10.47
N HIS A 392 2.40 0.36 -9.35
CA HIS A 392 2.81 -0.05 -8.01
C HIS A 392 3.05 -1.56 -7.93
N GLU A 393 2.04 -2.35 -8.29
CA GLU A 393 2.13 -3.80 -8.25
C GLU A 393 3.17 -4.35 -9.23
N ALA A 394 3.40 -3.66 -10.36
CA ALA A 394 4.49 -3.99 -11.26
C ALA A 394 5.86 -3.80 -10.57
N GLY A 395 6.01 -2.80 -9.69
CA GLY A 395 7.21 -2.61 -8.87
C GLY A 395 7.52 -3.82 -8.00
N HIS A 396 6.54 -4.33 -7.27
CA HIS A 396 6.68 -5.55 -6.47
C HIS A 396 6.98 -6.78 -7.33
N ALA A 397 6.26 -6.95 -8.44
CA ALA A 397 6.48 -8.08 -9.34
C ALA A 397 7.89 -8.09 -9.91
N LEU A 398 8.40 -6.92 -10.34
CA LEU A 398 9.76 -6.78 -10.86
C LEU A 398 10.82 -7.03 -9.78
N HIS A 399 10.58 -6.60 -8.54
CA HIS A 399 11.46 -6.97 -7.42
C HIS A 399 11.56 -8.49 -7.29
N GLY A 400 10.43 -9.20 -7.32
CA GLY A 400 10.40 -10.67 -7.32
C GLY A 400 11.19 -11.30 -8.48
N GLU A 401 11.08 -10.76 -9.69
CA GLU A 401 11.83 -11.21 -10.87
C GLU A 401 13.34 -10.94 -10.73
N TRP A 402 13.72 -9.78 -10.16
CA TRP A 402 15.13 -9.45 -9.93
C TRP A 402 15.76 -10.35 -8.87
N MET A 403 15.05 -10.67 -7.79
CA MET A 403 15.48 -11.67 -6.81
C MET A 403 15.70 -13.06 -7.45
N GLN A 404 14.91 -13.43 -8.47
CA GLN A 404 15.16 -14.67 -9.22
C GLN A 404 16.45 -14.59 -10.05
N ARG A 405 16.67 -13.47 -10.74
CA ARG A 405 17.88 -13.24 -11.55
C ARG A 405 19.14 -13.17 -10.70
N GLY A 406 19.04 -12.56 -9.52
CA GLY A 406 20.13 -12.50 -8.54
C GLY A 406 20.38 -13.81 -7.79
N HIS A 407 19.53 -14.84 -8.03
CA HIS A 407 19.60 -16.12 -7.32
C HIS A 407 19.49 -15.99 -5.80
N SER A 408 18.72 -15.00 -5.32
CA SER A 408 18.50 -14.83 -3.88
C SER A 408 17.82 -16.07 -3.28
N SER A 409 18.28 -16.47 -2.09
CA SER A 409 17.72 -17.61 -1.36
C SER A 409 16.22 -17.44 -1.13
N PRO A 410 15.40 -18.47 -1.30
CA PRO A 410 13.99 -18.45 -0.90
C PRO A 410 13.77 -18.00 0.54
N LEU A 411 14.67 -18.33 1.46
CA LEU A 411 14.63 -17.91 2.86
C LEU A 411 14.99 -16.41 3.09
N GLN A 412 15.50 -15.72 2.07
CA GLN A 412 15.85 -14.31 2.08
C GLN A 412 14.92 -13.45 1.18
N ARG A 413 13.79 -14.00 0.73
CA ARG A 413 12.83 -13.26 -0.12
C ARG A 413 11.81 -12.46 0.67
N ASN A 414 11.68 -12.74 1.96
CA ASN A 414 10.81 -12.02 2.87
C ASN A 414 11.66 -11.14 3.80
N GLY A 415 11.48 -9.85 3.72
CA GLY A 415 12.22 -8.87 4.50
C GLY A 415 11.33 -7.80 5.13
N SER A 416 11.89 -6.62 5.34
CA SER A 416 11.14 -5.50 5.89
C SER A 416 10.08 -5.03 4.89
N PRO A 417 8.79 -4.96 5.28
CA PRO A 417 7.71 -4.55 4.38
C PRO A 417 7.93 -3.17 3.79
N TRP A 418 8.38 -2.18 4.59
CA TRP A 418 8.58 -0.81 4.12
C TRP A 418 9.64 -0.70 3.00
N LEU A 419 10.65 -1.58 3.01
CA LEU A 419 11.65 -1.59 1.95
C LEU A 419 11.05 -2.14 0.64
N THR A 420 10.20 -3.15 0.73
CA THR A 420 9.46 -3.69 -0.42
C THR A 420 8.49 -2.65 -0.99
N GLU A 421 7.76 -1.96 -0.12
CA GLU A 421 6.84 -0.89 -0.50
C GLU A 421 7.57 0.30 -1.14
N ALA A 422 8.76 0.65 -0.66
CA ALA A 422 9.53 1.76 -1.24
C ALA A 422 9.81 1.56 -2.74
N PHE A 423 10.08 0.34 -3.18
CA PHE A 423 10.29 0.05 -4.60
C PHE A 423 9.01 0.20 -5.42
N ALA A 424 7.87 -0.17 -4.86
CA ALA A 424 6.57 -0.01 -5.52
C ALA A 424 6.14 1.46 -5.58
N ILE A 425 6.25 2.20 -4.46
CA ILE A 425 5.95 3.64 -4.41
C ILE A 425 6.89 4.43 -5.35
N TYR A 426 8.16 4.05 -5.45
CA TYR A 426 9.07 4.66 -6.43
C TYR A 426 8.56 4.50 -7.88
N ASN A 427 7.98 3.34 -8.24
CA ASN A 427 7.35 3.15 -9.55
C ASN A 427 6.14 4.07 -9.73
N GLU A 428 5.31 4.29 -8.69
CA GLU A 428 4.20 5.25 -8.74
C GLU A 428 4.68 6.67 -9.01
N LEU A 429 5.67 7.15 -8.25
CA LEU A 429 6.22 8.48 -8.40
C LEU A 429 6.77 8.70 -9.81
N ARG A 430 7.52 7.73 -10.34
CA ARG A 430 8.07 7.78 -11.70
C ARG A 430 6.98 7.75 -12.77
N PHE A 431 5.93 6.95 -12.58
CA PHE A 431 4.81 6.89 -13.53
C PHE A 431 4.04 8.22 -13.55
N ARG A 432 3.74 8.81 -12.39
CA ARG A 432 3.07 10.11 -12.27
C ARG A 432 3.92 11.23 -12.88
N ASP A 433 5.23 11.24 -12.61
CA ASP A 433 6.17 12.21 -13.20
C ASP A 433 6.23 12.07 -14.73
N GLN A 434 6.27 10.84 -15.25
CA GLN A 434 6.26 10.60 -16.70
C GLN A 434 5.01 11.16 -17.38
N LEU A 435 3.84 11.00 -16.75
CA LEU A 435 2.59 11.60 -17.24
C LEU A 435 2.67 13.13 -17.24
N TYR A 436 3.23 13.72 -16.19
CA TYR A 436 3.47 15.17 -16.11
C TYR A 436 4.44 15.66 -17.20
N GLN A 437 5.57 14.97 -17.40
CA GLN A 437 6.56 15.37 -18.39
C GLN A 437 6.03 15.29 -19.82
N GLN A 438 5.25 14.28 -20.15
CA GLN A 438 4.68 14.08 -21.49
C GLN A 438 3.48 14.99 -21.78
N ALA A 439 2.80 15.50 -20.78
CA ALA A 439 1.66 16.40 -20.96
C ALA A 439 2.09 17.70 -21.64
N GLN A 440 1.29 18.19 -22.60
CA GLN A 440 1.55 19.46 -23.28
C GLN A 440 0.61 20.57 -22.78
N ASP A 441 -0.66 20.22 -22.52
CA ASP A 441 -1.65 21.14 -21.99
C ASP A 441 -1.30 21.53 -20.53
N PRO A 442 -1.28 22.84 -20.18
CA PRO A 442 -1.04 23.29 -18.81
C PRO A 442 -1.99 22.67 -17.76
N ARG A 443 -3.26 22.41 -18.10
CA ARG A 443 -4.23 21.79 -17.20
C ARG A 443 -3.90 20.31 -16.97
N ALA A 444 -3.51 19.59 -18.04
CA ALA A 444 -3.01 18.22 -17.92
C ALA A 444 -1.76 18.15 -17.05
N LYS A 445 -0.80 19.08 -17.27
CA LYS A 445 0.39 19.20 -16.42
C LYS A 445 0.03 19.43 -14.95
N ALA A 446 -0.87 20.38 -14.68
CA ALA A 446 -1.30 20.69 -13.32
C ALA A 446 -2.00 19.49 -12.66
N TYR A 447 -2.81 18.76 -13.41
CA TYR A 447 -3.49 17.55 -12.92
C TYR A 447 -2.50 16.47 -12.49
N TYR A 448 -1.54 16.12 -13.35
CA TYR A 448 -0.56 15.07 -13.04
C TYR A 448 0.43 15.50 -11.96
N LEU A 449 0.85 16.76 -11.94
CA LEU A 449 1.74 17.28 -10.90
C LEU A 449 1.04 17.34 -9.53
N LYS A 450 -0.27 17.69 -9.51
CA LYS A 450 -1.10 17.60 -8.31
C LYS A 450 -1.20 16.15 -7.83
N SER A 451 -1.41 15.19 -8.74
CA SER A 451 -1.47 13.76 -8.37
C SER A 451 -0.17 13.28 -7.74
N LEU A 452 0.98 13.71 -8.24
CA LEU A 452 2.30 13.44 -7.64
C LEU A 452 2.42 14.03 -6.23
N LEU A 453 1.99 15.28 -6.04
CA LEU A 453 2.00 15.93 -4.72
C LEU A 453 1.01 15.31 -3.74
N ASP A 454 -0.17 14.91 -4.19
CA ASP A 454 -1.15 14.22 -3.36
C ASP A 454 -0.61 12.89 -2.84
N ASP A 455 0.14 12.17 -3.68
CA ASP A 455 0.83 10.96 -3.28
C ASP A 455 1.92 11.25 -2.23
N MET A 456 2.77 12.25 -2.45
CA MET A 456 3.73 12.68 -1.42
C MET A 456 3.05 13.10 -0.11
N VAL A 457 1.89 13.75 -0.15
CA VAL A 457 1.10 14.06 1.06
C VAL A 457 0.64 12.78 1.76
N MET A 458 0.20 11.77 1.00
CA MET A 458 -0.20 10.49 1.55
C MET A 458 0.97 9.80 2.22
N GLN A 459 2.10 9.68 1.54
CA GLN A 459 3.27 8.96 2.02
C GLN A 459 3.93 9.65 3.23
N LEU A 460 4.11 10.98 3.18
CA LEU A 460 4.86 11.70 4.19
C LEU A 460 3.98 12.14 5.37
N PHE A 461 2.89 12.84 5.11
CA PHE A 461 2.08 13.43 6.17
C PHE A 461 0.97 12.52 6.68
N THR A 462 0.21 11.85 5.78
CA THR A 462 -0.93 11.03 6.21
C THR A 462 -0.46 9.78 6.91
N SER A 463 0.56 9.08 6.38
CA SER A 463 1.13 7.90 7.01
C SER A 463 1.74 8.22 8.39
N SER A 464 2.39 9.39 8.53
CA SER A 464 2.95 9.84 9.79
C SER A 464 1.88 10.15 10.83
N GLU A 465 0.83 10.90 10.45
CA GLU A 465 -0.27 11.20 11.38
C GLU A 465 -0.98 9.93 11.84
N GLU A 466 -1.13 8.94 10.95
CA GLU A 466 -1.75 7.65 11.28
C GLU A 466 -0.87 6.83 12.23
N ALA A 467 0.43 6.74 11.96
CA ALA A 467 1.40 6.07 12.83
C ALA A 467 1.47 6.74 14.21
N GLN A 468 1.53 8.09 14.26
CA GLN A 468 1.51 8.84 15.52
C GLN A 468 0.20 8.65 16.30
N LEU A 469 -0.92 8.63 15.60
CA LEU A 469 -2.22 8.39 16.24
C LEU A 469 -2.27 7.01 16.87
N GLU A 470 -1.87 5.98 16.14
CA GLU A 470 -1.83 4.62 16.65
C GLU A 470 -0.93 4.49 17.88
N GLN A 471 0.32 4.98 17.81
CA GLN A 471 1.25 5.00 18.94
C GLN A 471 0.67 5.73 20.16
N SER A 472 0.01 6.87 19.95
CA SER A 472 -0.62 7.66 21.01
C SER A 472 -1.82 6.94 21.63
N ILE A 473 -2.57 6.15 20.85
CA ILE A 473 -3.66 5.33 21.38
C ILE A 473 -3.10 4.23 22.31
N TYR A 474 -2.05 3.51 21.89
CA TYR A 474 -1.39 2.51 22.73
C TYR A 474 -0.90 3.13 24.06
N GLN A 475 -0.23 4.28 23.96
CA GLN A 475 0.25 4.99 25.16
C GLN A 475 -0.88 5.45 26.07
N GLY A 476 -1.98 5.97 25.51
CA GLY A 476 -3.13 6.44 26.27
C GLY A 476 -3.87 5.29 26.99
N VAL A 477 -4.01 4.14 26.34
CA VAL A 477 -4.59 2.93 26.93
C VAL A 477 -3.68 2.40 28.06
N ALA A 478 -2.37 2.29 27.82
CA ALA A 478 -1.41 1.84 28.84
C ALA A 478 -1.39 2.74 30.08
N ASN A 479 -1.57 4.05 29.90
CA ASN A 479 -1.60 5.06 30.97
C ASN A 479 -3.01 5.27 31.57
N SER A 480 -4.03 4.52 31.10
CA SER A 480 -5.44 4.67 31.53
C SER A 480 -6.02 6.08 31.31
N THR A 481 -5.55 6.78 30.28
CA THR A 481 -6.05 8.12 29.88
C THR A 481 -7.02 8.05 28.71
N LEU A 482 -7.18 6.90 28.07
CA LEU A 482 -8.14 6.63 27.00
C LEU A 482 -9.05 5.46 27.42
N GLY A 483 -10.36 5.66 27.35
CA GLY A 483 -11.34 4.63 27.67
C GLY A 483 -12.67 4.78 26.94
N THR A 484 -12.88 5.88 26.23
CA THR A 484 -14.13 6.20 25.56
C THR A 484 -13.92 6.64 24.11
N ALA A 485 -15.00 6.68 23.33
CA ALA A 485 -14.98 7.24 21.99
C ALA A 485 -14.68 8.75 22.00
N ASP A 486 -15.10 9.49 23.04
CA ASP A 486 -14.82 10.91 23.19
C ASP A 486 -13.32 11.17 23.40
N ASP A 487 -12.64 10.31 24.15
CA ASP A 487 -11.18 10.38 24.32
C ASP A 487 -10.47 10.13 22.99
N LEU A 488 -10.90 9.14 22.20
CA LEU A 488 -10.37 8.86 20.88
C LEU A 488 -10.56 10.02 19.90
N ASP A 489 -11.75 10.65 19.89
CA ASP A 489 -12.02 11.83 19.06
C ASP A 489 -11.15 13.02 19.47
N SER A 490 -10.98 13.23 20.76
CA SER A 490 -10.14 14.31 21.30
C SER A 490 -8.68 14.11 20.91
N LEU A 491 -8.14 12.92 21.15
CA LEU A 491 -6.77 12.56 20.78
C LEU A 491 -6.55 12.68 19.26
N THR A 492 -7.48 12.13 18.46
CA THR A 492 -7.42 12.22 17.00
C THR A 492 -7.37 13.67 16.54
N GLY A 493 -8.23 14.53 17.08
CA GLY A 493 -8.21 15.97 16.75
C GLY A 493 -6.87 16.64 17.09
N GLN A 494 -6.25 16.28 18.22
CA GLN A 494 -4.94 16.81 18.62
C GLN A 494 -3.84 16.36 17.65
N VAL A 495 -3.78 15.06 17.32
CA VAL A 495 -2.77 14.52 16.39
C VAL A 495 -2.94 15.14 15.00
N LEU A 496 -4.13 15.16 14.44
CA LEU A 496 -4.40 15.75 13.13
C LEU A 496 -3.95 17.21 13.04
N ALA A 497 -4.20 18.00 14.09
CA ALA A 497 -3.80 19.41 14.13
C ALA A 497 -2.27 19.56 14.12
N ARG A 498 -1.54 18.69 14.83
CA ARG A 498 -0.07 18.66 14.84
C ARG A 498 0.51 18.40 13.46
N PHE A 499 -0.15 17.57 12.65
CA PHE A 499 0.25 17.24 11.27
C PHE A 499 -0.40 18.13 10.19
N GLY A 500 -0.84 19.33 10.56
CA GLY A 500 -1.28 20.39 9.64
C GLY A 500 -2.72 20.30 9.17
N GLN A 501 -3.52 19.33 9.65
CA GLN A 501 -4.95 19.28 9.39
C GLN A 501 -5.75 20.32 10.22
N GLN A 502 -7.01 20.53 9.88
CA GLN A 502 -7.87 21.55 10.50
C GLN A 502 -9.12 20.92 11.15
N PRO A 503 -8.99 20.10 12.21
CA PRO A 503 -10.13 19.45 12.86
C PRO A 503 -11.06 20.44 13.58
N GLU A 504 -10.62 21.67 13.82
CA GLU A 504 -11.48 22.75 14.35
C GLU A 504 -12.45 23.27 13.28
N ARG A 505 -11.99 23.37 12.03
CA ARG A 505 -12.82 23.79 10.90
C ARG A 505 -13.67 22.64 10.35
N TYR A 506 -13.16 21.42 10.44
CA TYR A 506 -13.80 20.18 9.95
C TYR A 506 -13.90 19.16 11.09
N PRO A 507 -14.84 19.34 12.05
CA PRO A 507 -14.93 18.48 13.25
C PRO A 507 -15.09 16.99 12.97
N GLN A 508 -15.64 16.64 11.79
CA GLN A 508 -15.82 15.26 11.35
C GLN A 508 -14.48 14.49 11.24
N LEU A 509 -13.37 15.20 10.99
CA LEU A 509 -12.05 14.59 10.91
C LEU A 509 -11.62 13.91 12.22
N ARG A 510 -12.17 14.33 13.37
CA ARG A 510 -11.92 13.73 14.69
C ARG A 510 -12.35 12.26 14.74
N ASN A 511 -13.29 11.85 13.88
CA ASN A 511 -13.74 10.46 13.76
C ASN A 511 -12.88 9.62 12.77
N SER A 512 -11.76 10.14 12.26
CA SER A 512 -10.96 9.43 11.26
C SER A 512 -10.38 8.10 11.76
N TRP A 513 -10.11 7.94 13.07
CA TRP A 513 -9.67 6.69 13.67
C TRP A 513 -10.58 5.51 13.33
N ILE A 514 -11.91 5.73 13.14
CA ILE A 514 -12.87 4.67 12.80
C ILE A 514 -12.55 4.05 11.44
N GLY A 515 -12.12 4.88 10.47
CA GLY A 515 -11.83 4.46 9.10
C GLY A 515 -10.42 3.91 8.87
N LYS A 516 -9.52 3.97 9.86
CA LYS A 516 -8.12 3.53 9.73
C LYS A 516 -8.01 2.00 9.79
N ARG A 517 -8.16 1.35 8.64
CA ARG A 517 -8.27 -0.12 8.53
C ARG A 517 -7.10 -0.86 9.21
N LEU A 518 -5.89 -0.42 8.96
CA LEU A 518 -4.69 -1.12 9.44
C LEU A 518 -4.53 -1.10 10.97
N MET A 519 -5.02 -0.07 11.66
CA MET A 519 -5.03 -0.08 13.14
C MET A 519 -5.80 -1.28 13.74
N TYR A 520 -6.71 -1.88 12.97
CA TYR A 520 -7.54 -3.01 13.41
C TYR A 520 -7.12 -4.35 12.81
N GLU A 521 -6.61 -4.34 11.58
CA GLU A 521 -6.33 -5.55 10.80
C GLU A 521 -4.85 -5.95 10.85
N ASP A 522 -3.96 -4.96 10.97
CA ASP A 522 -2.51 -5.16 11.06
C ASP A 522 -1.90 -4.11 12.00
N PRO A 523 -2.06 -4.26 13.32
CA PRO A 523 -1.64 -3.27 14.30
C PRO A 523 -0.14 -2.97 14.22
N ASN A 524 0.19 -1.68 14.33
CA ASN A 524 1.54 -1.10 14.24
C ASN A 524 2.17 -1.14 12.83
N TYR A 525 1.40 -1.49 11.79
CA TYR A 525 1.89 -1.50 10.42
C TYR A 525 1.96 -0.11 9.77
N LEU A 526 1.25 0.89 10.29
CA LEU A 526 1.12 2.22 9.65
C LEU A 526 2.45 2.95 9.47
N VAL A 527 3.40 2.76 10.37
CA VAL A 527 4.76 3.31 10.25
C VAL A 527 5.50 2.78 9.01
N ASN A 528 5.09 1.62 8.50
CA ASN A 528 5.65 1.02 7.30
C ASN A 528 5.59 1.97 6.11
N TYR A 529 4.43 2.57 5.86
CA TYR A 529 4.24 3.49 4.72
C TYR A 529 5.02 4.79 4.86
N LEU A 530 5.26 5.29 6.09
CA LEU A 530 6.13 6.44 6.30
C LEU A 530 7.55 6.17 5.80
N TYR A 531 8.18 5.08 6.26
CA TYR A 531 9.55 4.75 5.87
C TYR A 531 9.67 4.36 4.40
N ALA A 532 8.66 3.67 3.87
CA ALA A 532 8.56 3.36 2.45
C ALA A 532 8.49 4.64 1.60
N GLY A 533 7.64 5.60 2.00
CA GLY A 533 7.47 6.87 1.31
C GLY A 533 8.73 7.73 1.33
N LEU A 534 9.36 7.88 2.52
CA LEU A 534 10.63 8.61 2.65
C LEU A 534 11.70 8.01 1.72
N LEU A 535 11.88 6.70 1.74
CA LEU A 535 12.85 6.05 0.86
C LEU A 535 12.48 6.23 -0.61
N ALA A 536 11.20 6.06 -0.98
CA ALA A 536 10.75 6.18 -2.37
C ALA A 536 11.00 7.58 -2.95
N VAL A 537 10.77 8.65 -2.17
CA VAL A 537 11.08 10.03 -2.58
C VAL A 537 12.59 10.21 -2.75
N GLN A 538 13.41 9.64 -1.87
CA GLN A 538 14.86 9.66 -2.03
C GLN A 538 15.34 8.90 -3.28
N LEU A 539 14.76 7.73 -3.57
CA LEU A 539 15.05 6.98 -4.81
C LEU A 539 14.70 7.83 -6.04
N TYR A 540 13.53 8.48 -6.03
CA TYR A 540 13.10 9.37 -7.09
C TYR A 540 14.07 10.55 -7.31
N VAL A 541 14.61 11.13 -6.23
CA VAL A 541 15.59 12.21 -6.31
C VAL A 541 16.96 11.73 -6.81
N GLN A 542 17.42 10.58 -6.31
CA GLN A 542 18.71 9.99 -6.69
C GLN A 542 18.76 9.62 -8.17
N ASP A 543 17.67 9.04 -8.66
CA ASP A 543 17.48 8.72 -10.06
C ASP A 543 17.65 9.95 -10.98
N GLN A 544 17.08 11.10 -10.59
CA GLN A 544 17.21 12.33 -11.38
C GLN A 544 18.60 12.96 -11.34
N ARG A 545 19.32 12.76 -10.22
CA ARG A 545 20.66 13.36 -10.01
C ARG A 545 21.79 12.57 -10.65
N ASP A 546 21.72 11.26 -10.57
CA ASP A 546 22.75 10.31 -11.03
C ASP A 546 22.09 9.04 -11.57
N PRO A 547 21.47 9.09 -12.76
CA PRO A 547 20.72 7.95 -13.31
C PRO A 547 21.56 6.68 -13.49
N GLU A 548 22.84 6.79 -13.87
CA GLU A 548 23.71 5.64 -14.11
C GLU A 548 24.15 4.97 -12.80
N GLY A 549 24.68 5.73 -11.86
CA GLY A 549 25.07 5.19 -10.56
C GLY A 549 23.87 4.71 -9.74
N PHE A 550 22.72 5.40 -9.85
CA PHE A 550 21.45 4.94 -9.25
C PHE A 550 21.04 3.57 -9.81
N ARG A 551 21.01 3.42 -11.13
CA ARG A 551 20.64 2.15 -11.78
C ARG A 551 21.45 0.97 -11.25
N GLU A 552 22.78 1.15 -11.16
CA GLU A 552 23.67 0.07 -10.71
C GLU A 552 23.34 -0.34 -9.27
N ARG A 553 23.22 0.63 -8.35
CA ARG A 553 22.89 0.37 -6.94
C ARG A 553 21.49 -0.23 -6.78
N TYR A 554 20.51 0.34 -7.47
CA TYR A 554 19.11 -0.08 -7.39
C TYR A 554 18.92 -1.53 -7.87
N LEU A 555 19.43 -1.88 -9.04
CA LEU A 555 19.32 -3.23 -9.59
C LEU A 555 20.11 -4.27 -8.80
N ALA A 556 21.25 -3.89 -8.21
CA ALA A 556 22.01 -4.77 -7.31
C ALA A 556 21.17 -5.12 -6.09
N VAL A 557 20.62 -4.13 -5.37
CA VAL A 557 19.81 -4.36 -4.17
C VAL A 557 18.54 -5.15 -4.49
N LEU A 558 17.85 -4.86 -5.61
CA LEU A 558 16.70 -5.66 -6.03
C LEU A 558 17.03 -7.15 -6.22
N GLY A 559 18.25 -7.46 -6.69
CA GLY A 559 18.67 -8.83 -6.96
C GLY A 559 19.16 -9.61 -5.73
N GLU A 560 19.62 -8.91 -4.70
CA GLU A 560 20.20 -9.51 -3.50
C GLU A 560 19.13 -10.12 -2.56
N GLY A 561 17.88 -9.64 -2.63
CA GLY A 561 16.87 -9.98 -1.65
C GLY A 561 17.16 -9.34 -0.30
N PHE A 562 16.74 -9.97 0.80
CA PHE A 562 16.88 -9.42 2.15
C PHE A 562 18.01 -10.12 2.92
N ASP A 563 19.22 -10.04 2.39
CA ASP A 563 20.42 -10.73 2.90
C ASP A 563 21.16 -9.96 4.01
N ARG A 564 20.73 -8.73 4.31
CA ARG A 564 21.30 -7.84 5.33
C ARG A 564 20.23 -7.01 6.04
N ALA A 565 20.64 -6.22 7.04
CA ALA A 565 19.72 -5.35 7.76
C ALA A 565 19.12 -4.28 6.83
N PRO A 566 17.84 -3.88 7.01
CA PRO A 566 17.17 -2.92 6.13
C PRO A 566 17.95 -1.60 5.97
N ASN A 567 18.48 -1.02 7.05
CA ASN A 567 19.27 0.21 6.98
C ASN A 567 20.60 0.04 6.23
N GLU A 568 21.17 -1.16 6.18
CA GLU A 568 22.37 -1.45 5.37
C GLU A 568 22.01 -1.50 3.87
N GLN A 569 20.84 -2.06 3.52
CA GLN A 569 20.31 -2.03 2.15
C GLN A 569 20.00 -0.60 1.70
N VAL A 570 19.40 0.20 2.58
CA VAL A 570 19.18 1.63 2.32
C VAL A 570 20.51 2.38 2.14
N ALA A 571 21.50 2.10 2.97
CA ALA A 571 22.82 2.71 2.84
C ALA A 571 23.47 2.38 1.48
N GLN A 572 23.29 1.16 0.98
CA GLN A 572 23.75 0.77 -0.36
C GLN A 572 22.99 1.52 -1.46
N LEU A 573 21.65 1.65 -1.34
CA LEU A 573 20.82 2.38 -2.29
C LEU A 573 21.18 3.87 -2.36
N LEU A 574 21.32 4.52 -1.19
CA LEU A 574 21.58 5.94 -1.09
C LEU A 574 23.08 6.31 -1.24
N GLY A 575 23.99 5.35 -1.04
CA GLY A 575 25.43 5.57 -1.00
C GLY A 575 25.94 6.12 0.35
N HIS A 576 25.09 6.22 1.36
CA HIS A 576 25.41 6.64 2.73
C HIS A 576 24.41 6.07 3.74
N THR A 577 24.78 5.96 5.01
CA THR A 577 23.87 5.54 6.08
C THR A 577 22.70 6.52 6.20
N PRO A 578 21.43 6.03 6.26
CA PRO A 578 20.27 6.90 6.39
C PRO A 578 20.25 7.63 7.75
N ASP A 579 20.05 8.93 7.70
CA ASP A 579 19.61 9.76 8.82
C ASP A 579 18.15 10.14 8.54
N TRP A 580 17.21 9.37 9.11
CA TRP A 580 15.81 9.47 8.77
C TRP A 580 15.20 10.86 9.03
N PRO A 581 15.47 11.54 10.17
CA PRO A 581 15.05 12.93 10.35
C PRO A 581 15.59 13.89 9.28
N ALA A 582 16.86 13.77 8.90
CA ALA A 582 17.44 14.60 7.85
C ALA A 582 16.87 14.28 6.45
N LEU A 583 16.49 13.03 6.20
CA LEU A 583 15.78 12.64 4.97
C LEU A 583 14.39 13.27 4.89
N VAL A 584 13.69 13.45 6.00
CA VAL A 584 12.42 14.19 6.06
C VAL A 584 12.59 15.60 5.52
N ASP A 585 13.60 16.35 6.01
CA ASP A 585 13.86 17.71 5.55
C ASP A 585 14.14 17.75 4.04
N ALA A 586 14.93 16.79 3.53
CA ALA A 586 15.27 16.69 2.12
C ALA A 586 14.03 16.38 1.24
N ASP A 587 13.17 15.45 1.67
CA ASP A 587 11.96 15.07 0.96
C ASP A 587 10.93 16.20 0.91
N LEU A 588 10.76 16.90 2.03
CA LEU A 588 9.84 18.03 2.10
C LEU A 588 10.36 19.25 1.35
N GLN A 589 11.67 19.39 1.17
CA GLN A 589 12.22 20.37 0.22
C GLN A 589 11.79 20.05 -1.21
N VAL A 590 11.81 18.78 -1.64
CA VAL A 590 11.34 18.35 -2.96
C VAL A 590 9.83 18.59 -3.10
N PHE A 591 9.05 18.21 -2.09
CA PHE A 591 7.61 18.49 -2.03
C PHE A 591 7.31 19.99 -2.24
N ASN A 592 7.98 20.85 -1.48
CA ASN A 592 7.79 22.31 -1.56
C ASN A 592 8.18 22.88 -2.92
N GLN A 593 9.30 22.43 -3.51
CA GLN A 593 9.73 22.84 -4.86
C GLN A 593 8.69 22.42 -5.91
N THR A 594 8.15 21.22 -5.81
CA THR A 594 7.10 20.71 -6.70
C THR A 594 5.78 21.47 -6.51
N ALA A 595 5.43 21.84 -5.28
CA ALA A 595 4.25 22.69 -5.01
C ALA A 595 4.38 24.09 -5.62
N VAL A 596 5.57 24.69 -5.63
CA VAL A 596 5.84 25.97 -6.33
C VAL A 596 5.64 25.83 -7.84
N GLN A 597 6.07 24.70 -8.44
CA GLN A 597 5.83 24.45 -9.86
C GLN A 597 4.33 24.32 -10.17
N LEU A 598 3.57 23.63 -9.33
CA LEU A 598 2.11 23.51 -9.49
C LEU A 598 1.43 24.89 -9.36
N GLN A 599 1.85 25.70 -8.38
CA GLN A 599 1.35 27.06 -8.24
C GLN A 599 1.58 27.94 -9.47
N ALA A 600 2.76 27.80 -10.11
CA ALA A 600 3.08 28.51 -11.35
C ALA A 600 2.20 28.05 -12.52
N LEU A 601 1.88 26.75 -12.61
CA LEU A 601 0.94 26.21 -13.61
C LEU A 601 -0.47 26.77 -13.40
N TYR A 602 -0.96 26.80 -12.15
CA TYR A 602 -2.26 27.39 -11.83
C TYR A 602 -2.33 28.88 -12.21
N ALA A 603 -1.28 29.64 -11.92
CA ALA A 603 -1.24 31.05 -12.32
C ALA A 603 -1.31 31.25 -13.86
N ARG A 604 -0.69 30.36 -14.64
CA ARG A 604 -0.78 30.39 -16.11
C ARG A 604 -2.19 30.04 -16.62
N ILE A 605 -2.83 29.03 -16.03
CA ILE A 605 -4.21 28.63 -16.35
C ILE A 605 -5.18 29.80 -16.05
N GLU A 606 -5.04 30.43 -14.88
CA GLU A 606 -5.84 31.57 -14.43
C GLU A 606 -5.67 32.80 -15.34
N ALA A 607 -4.48 33.03 -15.91
CA ALA A 607 -4.20 34.08 -16.88
C ALA A 607 -4.74 33.79 -18.29
N GLY A 608 -5.44 32.67 -18.52
CA GLY A 608 -5.97 32.30 -19.84
C GLY A 608 -4.93 31.81 -20.85
N GLN A 609 -3.73 31.46 -20.41
CA GLN A 609 -2.64 30.94 -21.27
C GLN A 609 -2.73 29.42 -21.49
N GLY A 610 -3.90 28.84 -21.32
CA GLY A 610 -4.17 27.41 -21.37
C GLY A 610 -5.35 27.04 -22.27
N THR A 611 -5.62 27.79 -23.36
CA THR A 611 -6.62 27.46 -24.40
C THR A 611 -5.94 27.08 -25.70
#